data_309ba9b51fa92585ecbc2884f0268122
#
_entry.id   309ba9b51fa92585ecbc2884f0268122
#
_cell.length_a   1.000
_cell.length_b   1.000
_cell.length_c   1.000
_cell.angle_alpha   90.00
_cell.angle_beta   90.00
_cell.angle_gamma   90.00
#
_symmetry.space_group_name_H-M   'P 1'
#
loop_
_entity.id
_entity.type
_entity.pdbx_description
1 polymer ?
#
loop_
_entity_poly.entity_id
_entity_poly.type
_entity_poly.pdbx_seq_one_letter_code
_entity_poly.pdbx_strand_id
1 'polypeptide(L)'
;EPPTLAAAEADKDVAVAMVSEPSQSTAAVTAVVTPLIRIHGSNTVGEKLAPVLIEAFLAQQGGAEFSWQQQNAEVERLLSFSDRGQHKQVQLHAHGSSTAFKDLLSNKADIGMSSRRVTADEVSKAQQTLGDLSKIGNEHIIALDGLAIIVNQNNPLKAISTEMLARIFSGEISRWSQLGGPELPIVLLARDNNSGTFDTFNSLVLKKYQKKLSDKAQRFESSTDLSLAVSQDEAAIGFIGLNYIAYNKALAISEGADTTPIYPTRFTVSTEDYALSRRLYLYTPTSASQLAKDFAQFAISEQGQELVEQTGLVSQNIRIEKVFPIEGAPASYNQYAQSGQRLSLNFRFNYGENDLDNKGKRDLERLIRFMEQNSGRRLVLMGFSDSVGAVAKNAELALRRAKAVERELVSRGIPVLAVESFGELLPVANNDTDAGRERNRRVEVWLI
;
A
#
# COMPACT_ATOMS: atom_id res chain seq x y z
N GLU A 1 -46.93 -11.15 71.09
CA GLU A 1 -46.89 -12.30 72.02
C GLU A 1 -46.87 -13.61 71.24
N PRO A 2 -46.00 -14.55 71.66
CA PRO A 2 -45.90 -15.90 71.06
C PRO A 2 -46.76 -16.87 71.87
N PRO A 3 -46.86 -18.14 71.52
CA PRO A 3 -45.91 -19.17 71.94
C PRO A 3 -45.77 -20.34 70.95
N THR A 4 -44.72 -21.03 71.01
CA THR A 4 -44.08 -22.12 71.81
C THR A 4 -44.20 -23.50 71.14
N LEU A 5 -43.04 -24.04 70.90
CA LEU A 5 -42.51 -25.43 71.09
C LEU A 5 -43.43 -26.65 70.90
N ALA A 6 -42.95 -27.63 70.15
CA ALA A 6 -42.61 -28.94 70.75
C ALA A 6 -41.83 -29.81 69.77
N ALA A 7 -40.81 -30.44 70.34
CA ALA A 7 -39.93 -31.42 69.76
C ALA A 7 -40.54 -32.83 69.83
N ALA A 8 -40.03 -33.77 69.04
CA ALA A 8 -39.66 -35.16 69.35
C ALA A 8 -39.39 -35.93 68.07
N GLU A 9 -38.22 -36.38 67.95
CA GLU A 9 -37.55 -37.71 68.14
C GLU A 9 -37.60 -38.58 66.91
N ALA A 10 -36.40 -38.86 66.53
CA ALA A 10 -35.72 -39.91 65.81
C ALA A 10 -36.48 -41.20 65.45
N ASP A 11 -36.26 -41.68 64.24
CA ASP A 11 -35.85 -43.06 64.09
C ASP A 11 -34.92 -43.26 62.90
N LYS A 12 -33.97 -44.18 63.10
CA LYS A 12 -32.89 -44.58 62.22
C LYS A 12 -33.44 -45.60 61.21
N ASP A 13 -33.04 -45.48 59.92
CA ASP A 13 -32.66 -46.67 59.19
C ASP A 13 -31.86 -46.39 57.93
N VAL A 14 -30.69 -46.95 57.95
CA VAL A 14 -29.87 -47.60 56.90
C VAL A 14 -29.73 -46.94 55.57
N ALA A 15 -28.56 -46.34 55.38
CA ALA A 15 -27.99 -45.90 54.13
C ALA A 15 -27.61 -47.05 53.19
N VAL A 16 -28.14 -47.07 51.98
CA VAL A 16 -27.51 -47.80 50.85
C VAL A 16 -26.71 -46.78 50.09
N ALA A 17 -25.40 -46.91 50.12
CA ALA A 17 -24.47 -46.09 49.32
C ALA A 17 -24.60 -46.47 47.85
N MET A 18 -25.17 -45.56 47.06
CA MET A 18 -24.97 -45.58 45.61
C MET A 18 -23.63 -44.87 45.32
N VAL A 19 -22.68 -45.65 44.89
CA VAL A 19 -21.42 -45.16 44.32
C VAL A 19 -21.76 -44.46 43.02
N SER A 20 -21.70 -43.13 43.04
CA SER A 20 -21.71 -42.33 41.80
C SER A 20 -20.32 -42.47 41.14
N GLU A 21 -20.29 -43.09 39.98
CA GLU A 21 -19.13 -43.02 39.08
C GLU A 21 -18.74 -41.57 38.79
N PRO A 22 -17.45 -41.26 38.75
CA PRO A 22 -17.04 -39.93 38.31
C PRO A 22 -17.35 -39.79 36.81
N SER A 23 -18.26 -38.88 36.49
CA SER A 23 -18.43 -38.39 35.10
C SER A 23 -17.07 -37.91 34.59
N GLN A 24 -16.49 -38.68 33.71
CA GLN A 24 -15.38 -38.27 32.89
C GLN A 24 -15.88 -37.08 32.06
N SER A 25 -15.53 -35.88 32.50
CA SER A 25 -15.50 -34.70 31.67
C SER A 25 -14.51 -34.99 30.54
N THR A 26 -15.02 -35.45 29.40
CA THR A 26 -14.28 -35.41 28.16
C THR A 26 -14.07 -33.91 27.83
N ALA A 27 -12.96 -33.38 28.33
CA ALA A 27 -12.39 -32.17 27.75
C ALA A 27 -12.16 -32.50 26.28
N ALA A 28 -13.01 -31.96 25.43
CA ALA A 28 -12.80 -32.03 24.00
C ALA A 28 -11.41 -31.41 23.76
N VAL A 29 -10.45 -32.26 23.48
CA VAL A 29 -9.16 -31.84 22.93
C VAL A 29 -9.53 -31.20 21.61
N THR A 30 -9.67 -29.87 21.59
CA THR A 30 -9.77 -29.10 20.37
C THR A 30 -8.49 -29.37 19.60
N ALA A 31 -8.59 -30.23 18.58
CA ALA A 31 -7.49 -30.47 17.67
C ALA A 31 -6.97 -29.12 17.19
N VAL A 32 -5.70 -28.83 17.44
CA VAL A 32 -5.07 -27.61 16.96
C VAL A 32 -5.09 -27.66 15.44
N VAL A 33 -5.96 -26.88 14.85
CA VAL A 33 -6.06 -26.78 13.39
C VAL A 33 -4.85 -26.02 12.89
N THR A 34 -4.01 -26.69 12.11
CA THR A 34 -2.87 -26.03 11.47
C THR A 34 -3.38 -25.07 10.38
N PRO A 35 -2.98 -23.79 10.38
CA PRO A 35 -3.39 -22.88 9.34
C PRO A 35 -2.97 -23.36 7.94
N LEU A 36 -3.85 -23.21 6.95
CA LEU A 36 -3.57 -23.51 5.54
C LEU A 36 -2.45 -22.64 4.98
N ILE A 37 -2.48 -21.38 5.34
CA ILE A 37 -1.50 -20.35 4.94
C ILE A 37 -1.28 -19.43 6.13
N ARG A 38 -0.03 -19.05 6.31
CA ARG A 38 0.42 -18.04 7.30
C ARG A 38 0.95 -16.84 6.55
N ILE A 39 0.30 -15.68 6.74
CA ILE A 39 0.61 -14.43 6.03
C ILE A 39 1.08 -13.41 7.05
N HIS A 40 2.35 -13.02 6.99
CA HIS A 40 2.98 -12.14 7.98
C HIS A 40 3.61 -10.91 7.34
N GLY A 41 3.61 -9.79 8.02
CA GLY A 41 4.37 -8.62 7.65
C GLY A 41 3.68 -7.27 7.85
N SER A 42 3.55 -6.50 6.78
CA SER A 42 3.14 -5.10 6.77
C SER A 42 1.80 -4.82 7.46
N ASN A 43 1.79 -3.82 8.34
CA ASN A 43 0.57 -3.26 8.92
C ASN A 43 -0.36 -2.67 7.83
N THR A 44 0.19 -1.95 6.87
CA THR A 44 -0.58 -1.33 5.79
C THR A 44 -1.34 -2.36 4.96
N VAL A 45 -0.69 -3.46 4.59
CA VAL A 45 -1.33 -4.55 3.82
C VAL A 45 -2.28 -5.35 4.72
N GLY A 46 -1.88 -5.63 5.95
CA GLY A 46 -2.61 -6.50 6.87
C GLY A 46 -3.84 -5.87 7.49
N GLU A 47 -3.94 -4.55 7.57
CA GLU A 47 -5.06 -3.85 8.24
C GLU A 47 -6.41 -4.13 7.53
N LYS A 48 -6.48 -3.87 6.23
CA LYS A 48 -7.72 -3.98 5.45
C LYS A 48 -7.58 -4.78 4.16
N LEU A 49 -6.47 -4.64 3.43
CA LEU A 49 -6.31 -5.21 2.10
C LEU A 49 -6.24 -6.73 2.14
N ALA A 50 -5.34 -7.29 2.95
CA ALA A 50 -5.18 -8.73 3.03
C ALA A 50 -6.47 -9.45 3.45
N PRO A 51 -7.22 -9.01 4.49
CA PRO A 51 -8.49 -9.65 4.83
C PRO A 51 -9.49 -9.70 3.69
N VAL A 52 -9.69 -8.60 2.97
CA VAL A 52 -10.62 -8.52 1.83
C VAL A 52 -10.21 -9.47 0.70
N LEU A 53 -8.92 -9.47 0.34
CA LEU A 53 -8.40 -10.35 -0.71
C LEU A 53 -8.47 -11.83 -0.32
N ILE A 54 -8.14 -12.17 0.93
CA ILE A 54 -8.17 -13.55 1.43
C ILE A 54 -9.59 -14.10 1.40
N GLU A 55 -10.57 -13.38 1.94
CA GLU A 55 -11.96 -13.82 1.95
C GLU A 55 -12.51 -14.02 0.53
N ALA A 56 -12.28 -13.04 -0.36
CA ALA A 56 -12.74 -13.14 -1.74
C ALA A 56 -12.10 -14.31 -2.50
N PHE A 57 -10.80 -14.51 -2.33
CA PHE A 57 -10.08 -15.64 -2.93
C PHE A 57 -10.62 -16.99 -2.42
N LEU A 58 -10.75 -17.14 -1.10
CA LEU A 58 -11.26 -18.38 -0.51
C LEU A 58 -12.73 -18.65 -0.86
N ALA A 59 -13.55 -17.61 -0.98
CA ALA A 59 -14.93 -17.74 -1.43
C ALA A 59 -15.02 -18.31 -2.85
N GLN A 60 -14.13 -17.91 -3.75
CA GLN A 60 -14.03 -18.48 -5.10
C GLN A 60 -13.61 -19.96 -5.09
N GLN A 61 -12.87 -20.38 -4.08
CA GLN A 61 -12.46 -21.79 -3.90
C GLN A 61 -13.54 -22.65 -3.21
N GLY A 62 -14.69 -22.06 -2.88
CA GLY A 62 -15.80 -22.73 -2.20
C GLY A 62 -15.83 -22.53 -0.69
N GLY A 63 -15.00 -21.64 -0.16
CA GLY A 63 -15.00 -21.24 1.24
C GLY A 63 -16.27 -20.46 1.62
N ALA A 64 -16.75 -20.65 2.85
CA ALA A 64 -17.92 -20.00 3.42
C ALA A 64 -17.77 -19.81 4.95
N GLU A 65 -18.69 -19.07 5.54
CA GLU A 65 -18.77 -18.89 7.00
C GLU A 65 -17.49 -18.28 7.59
N PHE A 66 -17.00 -17.21 6.99
CA PHE A 66 -15.78 -16.51 7.40
C PHE A 66 -15.95 -15.81 8.75
N SER A 67 -15.00 -16.05 9.67
CA SER A 67 -14.97 -15.42 10.98
C SER A 67 -13.55 -15.09 11.39
N TRP A 68 -13.30 -13.80 11.70
CA TRP A 68 -12.02 -13.32 12.19
C TRP A 68 -11.98 -13.28 13.70
N GLN A 69 -10.89 -13.76 14.28
CA GLN A 69 -10.62 -13.70 15.72
C GLN A 69 -9.26 -13.06 15.96
N GLN A 70 -9.24 -12.10 16.87
CA GLN A 70 -7.98 -11.55 17.39
C GLN A 70 -7.27 -12.61 18.21
N GLN A 71 -5.95 -12.69 18.07
CA GLN A 71 -5.08 -13.60 18.81
C GLN A 71 -4.38 -12.87 19.98
N ASN A 72 -3.08 -13.11 20.16
CA ASN A 72 -2.31 -12.57 21.29
C ASN A 72 -2.09 -11.06 21.24
N ALA A 73 -2.06 -10.49 20.04
CA ALA A 73 -1.94 -9.06 19.82
C ALA A 73 -3.03 -8.58 18.87
N GLU A 74 -3.37 -7.29 18.90
CA GLU A 74 -4.38 -6.68 18.02
C GLU A 74 -4.10 -6.92 16.53
N VAL A 75 -2.82 -6.91 16.15
CA VAL A 75 -2.36 -7.13 14.77
C VAL A 75 -2.20 -8.61 14.40
N GLU A 76 -2.53 -9.51 15.31
CA GLU A 76 -2.54 -10.97 15.10
C GLU A 76 -3.97 -11.47 15.00
N ARG A 77 -4.34 -12.00 13.84
CA ARG A 77 -5.70 -12.46 13.56
C ARG A 77 -5.70 -13.85 12.94
N LEU A 78 -6.73 -14.60 13.24
CA LEU A 78 -6.99 -15.91 12.69
C LEU A 78 -8.34 -15.88 11.98
N LEU A 79 -8.34 -16.22 10.70
CA LEU A 79 -9.56 -16.44 9.93
C LEU A 79 -9.96 -17.91 10.04
N SER A 80 -11.17 -18.17 10.49
CA SER A 80 -11.80 -19.48 10.45
C SER A 80 -12.87 -19.51 9.37
N PHE A 81 -12.94 -20.58 8.59
CA PHE A 81 -13.94 -20.73 7.53
C PHE A 81 -14.25 -22.21 7.28
N SER A 82 -15.36 -22.48 6.61
CA SER A 82 -15.77 -23.80 6.15
C SER A 82 -15.42 -23.99 4.68
N ASP A 83 -14.77 -25.09 4.34
CA ASP A 83 -14.55 -25.51 2.96
C ASP A 83 -15.10 -26.94 2.80
N ARG A 84 -16.21 -27.09 2.06
CA ARG A 84 -16.90 -28.38 1.85
C ARG A 84 -17.18 -29.11 3.16
N GLY A 85 -17.59 -28.38 4.19
CA GLY A 85 -17.88 -28.91 5.52
C GLY A 85 -16.66 -29.18 6.40
N GLN A 86 -15.45 -28.89 5.94
CA GLN A 86 -14.23 -28.98 6.72
C GLN A 86 -13.87 -27.60 7.30
N HIS A 87 -13.57 -27.57 8.59
CA HIS A 87 -13.09 -26.35 9.25
C HIS A 87 -11.63 -26.10 8.90
N LYS A 88 -11.33 -24.90 8.38
CA LYS A 88 -10.00 -24.46 7.95
C LYS A 88 -9.67 -23.09 8.52
N GLN A 89 -8.39 -22.77 8.57
CA GLN A 89 -7.92 -21.51 9.13
C GLN A 89 -6.80 -20.89 8.27
N VAL A 90 -6.74 -19.55 8.30
CA VAL A 90 -5.64 -18.72 7.76
C VAL A 90 -5.13 -17.80 8.85
N GLN A 91 -3.81 -17.75 9.02
CA GLN A 91 -3.17 -16.90 10.01
C GLN A 91 -2.69 -15.59 9.34
N LEU A 92 -3.01 -14.46 9.96
CA LEU A 92 -2.62 -13.13 9.49
C LEU A 92 -1.97 -12.33 10.63
N HIS A 93 -0.65 -12.07 10.52
CA HIS A 93 0.11 -11.30 11.49
C HIS A 93 0.71 -10.06 10.84
N ALA A 94 0.34 -8.87 11.32
CA ALA A 94 0.71 -7.59 10.73
C ALA A 94 1.63 -6.76 11.64
N HIS A 95 2.83 -7.27 11.93
CA HIS A 95 3.83 -6.64 12.82
C HIS A 95 4.82 -5.69 12.14
N GLY A 96 4.68 -5.47 10.81
CA GLY A 96 5.56 -4.63 10.01
C GLY A 96 6.35 -5.41 8.95
N SER A 97 6.79 -4.70 7.91
CA SER A 97 7.41 -5.31 6.72
C SER A 97 8.67 -6.13 7.00
N SER A 98 9.46 -5.75 8.00
CA SER A 98 10.67 -6.50 8.37
C SER A 98 10.35 -7.91 8.90
N THR A 99 9.20 -8.08 9.54
CA THR A 99 8.76 -9.40 10.03
C THR A 99 8.39 -10.35 8.90
N ALA A 100 7.96 -9.84 7.74
CA ALA A 100 7.70 -10.68 6.57
C ALA A 100 8.93 -11.52 6.19
N PHE A 101 10.06 -10.88 6.00
CA PHE A 101 11.28 -11.55 5.56
C PHE A 101 11.89 -12.43 6.65
N LYS A 102 11.88 -11.95 7.90
CA LYS A 102 12.33 -12.73 9.06
C LYS A 102 11.50 -14.02 9.23
N ASP A 103 10.19 -13.92 9.13
CA ASP A 103 9.29 -15.04 9.35
C ASP A 103 9.26 -16.01 8.17
N LEU A 104 9.45 -15.54 6.93
CA LEU A 104 9.70 -16.41 5.77
C LEU A 104 10.99 -17.23 5.96
N LEU A 105 12.09 -16.58 6.35
CA LEU A 105 13.40 -17.24 6.57
C LEU A 105 13.35 -18.27 7.69
N SER A 106 12.57 -18.03 8.75
CA SER A 106 12.42 -18.93 9.89
C SER A 106 11.27 -19.93 9.74
N ASN A 107 10.68 -20.03 8.55
CA ASN A 107 9.52 -20.88 8.25
C ASN A 107 8.32 -20.68 9.19
N LYS A 108 8.10 -19.44 9.63
CA LYS A 108 6.92 -19.04 10.40
C LYS A 108 5.81 -18.46 9.54
N ALA A 109 6.13 -18.09 8.33
CA ALA A 109 5.19 -17.56 7.33
C ALA A 109 5.36 -18.28 5.99
N ASP A 110 4.28 -18.35 5.23
CA ASP A 110 4.21 -18.91 3.87
C ASP A 110 4.19 -17.80 2.83
N ILE A 111 3.64 -16.64 3.18
CA ILE A 111 3.58 -15.42 2.37
C ILE A 111 4.04 -14.24 3.23
N GLY A 112 4.92 -13.40 2.68
CA GLY A 112 5.32 -12.14 3.28
C GLY A 112 4.55 -10.96 2.72
N MET A 113 3.99 -10.10 3.59
CA MET A 113 3.40 -8.81 3.22
C MET A 113 4.42 -7.70 3.47
N SER A 114 4.62 -6.82 2.50
CA SER A 114 5.56 -5.71 2.67
C SER A 114 5.04 -4.40 2.06
N SER A 115 5.33 -3.31 2.72
CA SER A 115 5.11 -1.95 2.21
C SER A 115 6.40 -1.29 1.71
N ARG A 116 7.43 -2.08 1.52
CA ARG A 116 8.70 -1.74 0.86
C ARG A 116 9.21 -2.92 0.05
N ARG A 117 10.07 -2.63 -0.91
CA ARG A 117 10.74 -3.68 -1.65
C ARG A 117 11.69 -4.49 -0.76
N VAL A 118 11.87 -5.75 -1.09
CA VAL A 118 12.91 -6.60 -0.50
C VAL A 118 14.30 -5.97 -0.72
N THR A 119 15.12 -5.95 0.31
CA THR A 119 16.49 -5.41 0.22
C THR A 119 17.44 -6.42 -0.39
N ALA A 120 18.58 -5.95 -0.92
CA ALA A 120 19.62 -6.84 -1.46
C ALA A 120 20.16 -7.82 -0.40
N ASP A 121 20.28 -7.41 0.86
CA ASP A 121 20.68 -8.28 1.97
C ASP A 121 19.63 -9.37 2.25
N GLU A 122 18.35 -9.02 2.26
CA GLU A 122 17.26 -9.99 2.41
C GLU A 122 17.21 -10.98 1.25
N VAL A 123 17.40 -10.53 0.01
CA VAL A 123 17.51 -11.41 -1.17
C VAL A 123 18.68 -12.39 -1.01
N SER A 124 19.85 -11.90 -0.63
CA SER A 124 21.03 -12.75 -0.40
C SER A 124 20.80 -13.82 0.65
N LYS A 125 20.20 -13.43 1.79
CA LYS A 125 19.89 -14.36 2.89
C LYS A 125 18.85 -15.40 2.49
N ALA A 126 17.88 -15.03 1.67
CA ALA A 126 16.79 -15.90 1.25
C ALA A 126 17.18 -16.87 0.12
N GLN A 127 18.22 -16.56 -0.67
CA GLN A 127 18.54 -17.20 -1.94
C GLN A 127 18.56 -18.73 -1.89
N GLN A 128 19.15 -19.32 -0.87
CA GLN A 128 19.33 -20.78 -0.78
C GLN A 128 18.05 -21.52 -0.34
N THR A 129 17.22 -20.88 0.49
CA THR A 129 16.06 -21.54 1.11
C THR A 129 14.73 -21.14 0.48
N LEU A 130 14.61 -19.89 0.05
CA LEU A 130 13.38 -19.33 -0.46
C LEU A 130 13.42 -19.02 -1.97
N GLY A 131 14.61 -19.04 -2.58
CA GLY A 131 14.84 -18.58 -3.92
C GLY A 131 15.05 -17.07 -3.99
N ASP A 132 15.14 -16.53 -5.19
CA ASP A 132 15.33 -15.09 -5.42
C ASP A 132 14.01 -14.33 -5.27
N LEU A 133 13.81 -13.74 -4.10
CA LEU A 133 12.59 -12.97 -3.78
C LEU A 133 12.39 -11.72 -4.66
N SER A 134 13.42 -11.27 -5.39
CA SER A 134 13.29 -10.13 -6.31
C SER A 134 12.73 -10.48 -7.70
N LYS A 135 12.60 -11.77 -8.02
CA LYS A 135 12.08 -12.24 -9.31
C LYS A 135 10.58 -12.08 -9.41
N ILE A 136 10.08 -11.91 -10.65
CA ILE A 136 8.66 -11.70 -10.94
C ILE A 136 7.73 -12.84 -10.43
N GLY A 137 8.24 -14.06 -10.34
CA GLY A 137 7.50 -15.19 -9.78
C GLY A 137 7.38 -15.19 -8.24
N ASN A 138 8.20 -14.38 -7.56
CA ASN A 138 8.29 -14.30 -6.10
C ASN A 138 7.86 -12.96 -5.54
N GLU A 139 8.03 -11.87 -6.30
CA GLU A 139 7.65 -10.51 -5.94
C GLU A 139 6.35 -10.11 -6.66
N HIS A 140 5.33 -9.76 -5.89
CA HIS A 140 4.02 -9.37 -6.41
C HIS A 140 3.65 -7.99 -5.88
N ILE A 141 3.61 -6.99 -6.77
CA ILE A 141 3.08 -5.66 -6.43
C ILE A 141 1.56 -5.75 -6.50
N ILE A 142 0.88 -5.60 -5.36
CA ILE A 142 -0.55 -5.85 -5.22
C ILE A 142 -1.39 -4.59 -5.15
N ALA A 143 -0.82 -3.47 -4.77
CA ALA A 143 -1.51 -2.19 -4.65
C ALA A 143 -0.50 -1.04 -4.56
N LEU A 144 -1.02 0.17 -4.65
CA LEU A 144 -0.30 1.39 -4.33
C LEU A 144 -0.97 2.07 -3.13
N ASP A 145 -0.17 2.63 -2.24
CA ASP A 145 -0.63 3.38 -1.09
C ASP A 145 -0.27 4.86 -1.28
N GLY A 146 -1.19 5.76 -0.97
CA GLY A 146 -0.99 7.19 -1.07
C GLY A 146 -1.60 7.92 0.11
N LEU A 147 -0.87 8.89 0.65
CA LEU A 147 -1.30 9.74 1.74
C LEU A 147 -1.59 11.15 1.28
N ALA A 148 -2.67 11.74 1.79
CA ALA A 148 -2.93 13.17 1.70
C ALA A 148 -2.49 13.88 2.97
N ILE A 149 -1.89 15.05 2.82
CA ILE A 149 -1.68 16.00 3.90
C ILE A 149 -2.85 16.96 3.87
N ILE A 150 -3.60 17.02 4.95
CA ILE A 150 -4.82 17.83 5.05
C ILE A 150 -4.67 18.96 6.05
N VAL A 151 -5.23 20.10 5.69
CA VAL A 151 -5.37 21.28 6.52
C VAL A 151 -6.81 21.79 6.45
N ASN A 152 -7.16 22.69 7.36
CA ASN A 152 -8.45 23.36 7.33
C ASN A 152 -8.60 24.18 6.04
N GLN A 153 -9.84 24.35 5.57
CA GLN A 153 -10.15 25.15 4.36
C GLN A 153 -9.65 26.58 4.44
N ASN A 154 -9.58 27.16 5.64
CA ASN A 154 -9.11 28.52 5.88
C ASN A 154 -7.58 28.66 5.93
N ASN A 155 -6.84 27.56 5.92
CA ASN A 155 -5.39 27.60 5.86
C ASN A 155 -4.93 28.12 4.49
N PRO A 156 -4.06 29.17 4.39
CA PRO A 156 -3.66 29.73 3.11
C PRO A 156 -2.65 28.87 2.33
N LEU A 157 -2.04 27.87 2.97
CA LEU A 157 -1.03 27.01 2.34
C LEU A 157 -1.65 26.16 1.22
N LYS A 158 -0.96 26.06 0.07
CA LYS A 158 -1.40 25.25 -1.08
C LYS A 158 -0.49 24.07 -1.36
N ALA A 159 0.78 24.20 -1.00
CA ALA A 159 1.82 23.22 -1.28
C ALA A 159 2.85 23.19 -0.16
N ILE A 160 3.53 22.06 0.00
CA ILE A 160 4.56 21.87 1.01
C ILE A 160 5.56 20.79 0.55
N SER A 161 6.83 20.93 0.96
CA SER A 161 7.83 19.90 0.71
C SER A 161 7.80 18.77 1.75
N THR A 162 8.29 17.60 1.38
CA THR A 162 8.41 16.46 2.30
C THR A 162 9.35 16.76 3.47
N GLU A 163 10.42 17.53 3.25
CA GLU A 163 11.33 17.99 4.31
C GLU A 163 10.61 18.89 5.32
N MET A 164 9.85 19.86 4.80
CA MET A 164 9.06 20.77 5.65
C MET A 164 8.02 20.01 6.48
N LEU A 165 7.37 19.01 5.91
CA LEU A 165 6.46 18.12 6.66
C LEU A 165 7.16 17.41 7.81
N ALA A 166 8.37 16.89 7.58
CA ALA A 166 9.15 16.24 8.63
C ALA A 166 9.48 17.21 9.77
N ARG A 167 9.82 18.47 9.45
CA ARG A 167 10.10 19.50 10.44
C ARG A 167 8.85 19.95 11.21
N ILE A 168 7.71 19.99 10.58
CA ILE A 168 6.42 20.29 11.22
C ILE A 168 6.03 19.17 12.18
N PHE A 169 5.96 17.95 11.70
CA PHE A 169 5.49 16.81 12.50
C PHE A 169 6.47 16.36 13.57
N SER A 170 7.73 16.73 13.48
CA SER A 170 8.70 16.58 14.59
C SER A 170 8.61 17.66 15.66
N GLY A 171 7.83 18.73 15.40
CA GLY A 171 7.70 19.88 16.31
C GLY A 171 8.79 20.94 16.17
N GLU A 172 9.71 20.79 15.23
CA GLU A 172 10.76 21.80 14.95
C GLU A 172 10.14 23.10 14.41
N ILE A 173 9.12 23.00 13.57
CA ILE A 173 8.28 24.13 13.16
C ILE A 173 6.95 23.98 13.90
N SER A 174 6.61 24.96 14.73
CA SER A 174 5.48 24.89 15.65
C SER A 174 4.40 25.96 15.44
N ARG A 175 4.63 26.90 14.54
CA ARG A 175 3.69 28.00 14.25
C ARG A 175 3.52 28.20 12.75
N TRP A 176 2.30 28.45 12.32
CA TRP A 176 1.98 28.74 10.92
C TRP A 176 2.65 30.00 10.40
N SER A 177 2.91 30.98 11.27
CA SER A 177 3.64 32.21 10.90
C SER A 177 5.07 31.95 10.41
N GLN A 178 5.70 30.87 10.83
CA GLN A 178 7.00 30.43 10.33
C GLN A 178 6.96 30.01 8.84
N LEU A 179 5.77 29.76 8.30
CA LEU A 179 5.50 29.37 6.92
C LEU A 179 4.75 30.48 6.15
N GLY A 180 4.71 31.70 6.67
CA GLY A 180 4.00 32.82 6.07
C GLY A 180 2.48 32.80 6.27
N GLY A 181 1.99 31.96 7.18
CA GLY A 181 0.59 31.86 7.55
C GLY A 181 0.21 32.73 8.75
N PRO A 182 -0.97 32.50 9.35
CA PRO A 182 -1.44 33.25 10.51
C PRO A 182 -0.60 32.97 11.77
N GLU A 183 -0.72 33.86 12.74
CA GLU A 183 -0.03 33.72 14.04
C GLU A 183 -0.77 32.69 14.94
N LEU A 184 -0.80 31.44 14.50
CA LEU A 184 -1.41 30.31 15.21
C LEU A 184 -0.38 29.21 15.46
N PRO A 185 -0.45 28.52 16.61
CA PRO A 185 0.32 27.31 16.82
C PRO A 185 -0.15 26.22 15.84
N ILE A 186 0.76 25.36 15.39
CA ILE A 186 0.39 24.20 14.57
C ILE A 186 -0.10 23.08 15.48
N VAL A 187 -1.32 22.61 15.26
CA VAL A 187 -1.91 21.47 15.94
C VAL A 187 -1.70 20.22 15.09
N LEU A 188 -0.91 19.28 15.60
CA LEU A 188 -0.54 18.06 14.90
C LEU A 188 -1.55 16.94 15.19
N LEU A 189 -2.15 16.39 14.15
CA LEU A 189 -3.06 15.26 14.22
C LEU A 189 -2.49 14.08 13.45
N ALA A 190 -2.34 12.94 14.13
CA ALA A 190 -1.71 11.74 13.61
C ALA A 190 -2.55 10.49 13.90
N ARG A 191 -2.42 9.48 13.05
CA ARG A 191 -3.00 8.17 13.31
C ARG A 191 -2.20 7.45 14.42
N ASP A 192 -2.81 6.47 15.02
CA ASP A 192 -2.22 5.61 16.05
C ASP A 192 -1.04 4.77 15.51
N ASN A 193 -0.24 4.21 16.41
CA ASN A 193 0.97 3.47 16.04
C ASN A 193 0.72 2.19 15.25
N ASN A 194 -0.44 1.57 15.39
CA ASN A 194 -0.80 0.34 14.69
C ASN A 194 -1.39 0.60 13.30
N SER A 195 -1.64 1.86 12.96
CA SER A 195 -2.21 2.24 11.68
C SER A 195 -1.22 2.09 10.53
N GLY A 196 -1.66 1.48 9.45
CA GLY A 196 -0.93 1.45 8.18
C GLY A 196 -0.67 2.85 7.62
N THR A 197 -1.59 3.79 7.85
CA THR A 197 -1.44 5.22 7.48
C THR A 197 -0.27 5.86 8.21
N PHE A 198 -0.14 5.62 9.52
CA PHE A 198 1.01 6.09 10.29
C PHE A 198 2.32 5.44 9.83
N ASP A 199 2.32 4.13 9.58
CA ASP A 199 3.49 3.42 9.06
C ASP A 199 3.99 4.03 7.74
N THR A 200 3.08 4.35 6.82
CA THR A 200 3.40 5.01 5.54
C THR A 200 4.00 6.39 5.77
N PHE A 201 3.37 7.22 6.58
CA PHE A 201 3.87 8.57 6.87
C PHE A 201 5.23 8.55 7.56
N ASN A 202 5.39 7.68 8.56
CA ASN A 202 6.65 7.52 9.28
C ASN A 202 7.80 7.09 8.33
N SER A 203 7.52 6.18 7.41
CA SER A 203 8.52 5.69 6.45
C SER A 203 8.89 6.73 5.39
N LEU A 204 7.90 7.39 4.79
CA LEU A 204 8.11 8.30 3.66
C LEU A 204 8.53 9.71 4.07
N VAL A 205 8.21 10.14 5.30
CA VAL A 205 8.48 11.50 5.78
C VAL A 205 9.44 11.49 6.95
N LEU A 206 9.05 10.94 8.10
CA LEU A 206 9.84 11.10 9.33
C LEU A 206 11.19 10.39 9.25
N LYS A 207 11.23 9.10 8.96
CA LYS A 207 12.47 8.31 8.86
C LYS A 207 13.38 8.79 7.74
N LYS A 208 12.81 9.23 6.61
CA LYS A 208 13.58 9.76 5.49
C LYS A 208 14.48 10.93 5.91
N TYR A 209 14.01 11.78 6.82
CA TYR A 209 14.73 12.94 7.34
C TYR A 209 15.26 12.73 8.76
N GLN A 210 15.33 11.48 9.23
CA GLN A 210 15.85 11.10 10.55
C GLN A 210 15.13 11.81 11.71
N LYS A 211 13.84 12.02 11.58
CA LYS A 211 12.99 12.68 12.58
C LYS A 211 11.98 11.69 13.19
N LYS A 212 11.43 12.08 14.32
CA LYS A 212 10.38 11.36 15.05
C LYS A 212 9.15 12.25 15.19
N LEU A 213 7.98 11.64 15.27
CA LEU A 213 6.74 12.34 15.54
C LEU A 213 6.84 13.05 16.90
N SER A 214 6.42 14.31 16.95
CA SER A 214 6.35 15.08 18.19
C SER A 214 5.41 14.42 19.21
N ASP A 215 5.80 14.42 20.47
CA ASP A 215 4.96 13.94 21.59
C ASP A 215 3.69 14.79 21.78
N LYS A 216 3.64 15.99 21.20
CA LYS A 216 2.47 16.87 21.22
C LYS A 216 1.41 16.49 20.20
N ALA A 217 1.71 15.58 19.26
CA ALA A 217 0.75 15.12 18.26
C ALA A 217 -0.41 14.37 18.94
N GLN A 218 -1.64 14.78 18.60
CA GLN A 218 -2.84 14.08 19.02
C GLN A 218 -3.01 12.83 18.14
N ARG A 219 -3.30 11.69 18.77
CA ARG A 219 -3.40 10.40 18.08
C ARG A 219 -4.87 9.98 17.95
N PHE A 220 -5.20 9.44 16.76
CA PHE A 220 -6.55 9.00 16.40
C PHE A 220 -6.52 7.57 15.89
N GLU A 221 -7.41 6.73 16.38
CA GLU A 221 -7.67 5.39 15.82
C GLU A 221 -8.53 5.45 14.56
N SER A 222 -9.46 6.40 14.50
CA SER A 222 -10.39 6.59 13.38
C SER A 222 -9.86 7.62 12.37
N SER A 223 -9.79 7.23 11.11
CA SER A 223 -9.49 8.13 9.99
C SER A 223 -10.56 9.22 9.82
N THR A 224 -11.82 8.86 10.01
CA THR A 224 -12.95 9.80 9.94
C THR A 224 -12.88 10.86 11.03
N ASP A 225 -12.55 10.46 12.25
CA ASP A 225 -12.44 11.40 13.38
C ASP A 225 -11.27 12.36 13.21
N LEU A 226 -10.12 11.87 12.73
CA LEU A 226 -8.98 12.74 12.41
C LEU A 226 -9.36 13.77 11.33
N SER A 227 -9.98 13.33 10.26
CA SER A 227 -10.43 14.20 9.17
C SER A 227 -11.43 15.26 9.65
N LEU A 228 -12.40 14.86 10.49
CA LEU A 228 -13.35 15.76 11.10
C LEU A 228 -12.66 16.80 12.00
N ALA A 229 -11.72 16.38 12.84
CA ALA A 229 -10.97 17.27 13.72
C ALA A 229 -10.19 18.34 12.95
N VAL A 230 -9.57 18.00 11.81
CA VAL A 230 -8.90 18.99 10.94
C VAL A 230 -9.92 19.99 10.40
N SER A 231 -11.10 19.54 9.97
CA SER A 231 -12.13 20.44 9.42
C SER A 231 -12.68 21.46 10.42
N GLN A 232 -12.53 21.19 11.71
CA GLN A 232 -13.03 22.01 12.82
C GLN A 232 -11.96 22.90 13.46
N ASP A 233 -10.70 22.80 13.08
CA ASP A 233 -9.59 23.53 13.68
C ASP A 233 -8.69 24.16 12.59
N GLU A 234 -8.72 25.48 12.50
CA GLU A 234 -7.92 26.26 11.53
C GLU A 234 -6.40 26.11 11.73
N ALA A 235 -5.97 25.70 12.92
CA ALA A 235 -4.58 25.48 13.26
C ALA A 235 -4.09 24.05 12.95
N ALA A 236 -5.00 23.13 12.61
CA ALA A 236 -4.68 21.71 12.46
C ALA A 236 -4.02 21.36 11.13
N ILE A 237 -3.11 20.39 11.21
CA ILE A 237 -2.57 19.64 10.08
C ILE A 237 -2.62 18.15 10.41
N GLY A 238 -2.98 17.33 9.44
CA GLY A 238 -3.03 15.88 9.59
C GLY A 238 -2.59 15.15 8.34
N PHE A 239 -2.34 13.86 8.45
CA PHE A 239 -2.10 12.98 7.33
C PHE A 239 -3.11 11.83 7.35
N ILE A 240 -3.63 11.50 6.18
CA ILE A 240 -4.74 10.56 6.04
C ILE A 240 -4.70 9.84 4.68
N GLY A 241 -5.37 8.70 4.56
CA GLY A 241 -5.59 8.07 3.26
C GLY A 241 -6.47 8.92 2.35
N LEU A 242 -6.30 8.79 1.05
CA LEU A 242 -6.97 9.63 0.04
C LEU A 242 -8.50 9.68 0.21
N ASN A 243 -9.13 8.58 0.60
CA ASN A 243 -10.58 8.47 0.74
C ASN A 243 -11.15 9.31 1.90
N TYR A 244 -10.31 9.80 2.80
CA TYR A 244 -10.71 10.50 4.02
C TYR A 244 -10.41 12.00 4.00
N ILE A 245 -10.06 12.55 2.84
CA ILE A 245 -9.84 14.01 2.69
C ILE A 245 -11.11 14.77 3.08
N ALA A 246 -12.29 14.29 2.68
CA ALA A 246 -13.61 14.85 3.01
C ALA A 246 -13.69 16.36 2.70
N TYR A 247 -14.05 17.18 3.69
CA TYR A 247 -14.20 18.62 3.54
C TYR A 247 -12.93 19.43 3.82
N ASN A 248 -11.80 18.74 3.94
CA ASN A 248 -10.52 19.40 4.18
C ASN A 248 -9.84 19.80 2.86
N LYS A 249 -8.87 20.69 2.97
CA LYS A 249 -7.98 21.03 1.87
C LYS A 249 -6.76 20.09 1.89
N ALA A 250 -6.53 19.39 0.80
CA ALA A 250 -5.30 18.63 0.60
C ALA A 250 -4.20 19.53 0.02
N LEU A 251 -2.96 19.34 0.47
CA LEU A 251 -1.81 20.07 -0.02
C LEU A 251 -1.13 19.33 -1.17
N ALA A 252 -0.63 20.07 -2.15
CA ALA A 252 0.29 19.55 -3.15
C ALA A 252 1.67 19.33 -2.50
N ILE A 253 2.34 18.23 -2.86
CA ILE A 253 3.59 17.80 -2.23
C ILE A 253 4.74 17.86 -3.23
N SER A 254 5.88 18.42 -2.82
CA SER A 254 7.14 18.40 -3.58
C SER A 254 8.25 17.69 -2.81
N GLU A 255 9.25 17.18 -3.51
CA GLU A 255 10.45 16.56 -2.91
C GLU A 255 11.69 17.45 -2.96
N GLY A 256 11.53 18.73 -3.25
CA GLY A 256 12.63 19.70 -3.32
C GLY A 256 12.26 20.90 -4.16
N ALA A 257 13.17 21.87 -4.20
CA ALA A 257 12.96 23.14 -4.91
C ALA A 257 12.80 22.97 -6.44
N ASP A 258 13.43 21.94 -7.00
CA ASP A 258 13.47 21.69 -8.44
C ASP A 258 12.29 20.82 -8.94
N THR A 259 11.41 20.38 -8.04
CA THR A 259 10.26 19.55 -8.39
C THR A 259 8.96 20.35 -8.30
N THR A 260 8.08 20.13 -9.27
CA THR A 260 6.73 20.71 -9.22
C THR A 260 5.91 20.02 -8.11
N PRO A 261 5.23 20.78 -7.24
CA PRO A 261 4.30 20.19 -6.29
C PRO A 261 3.17 19.42 -7.00
N ILE A 262 2.89 18.20 -6.55
CA ILE A 262 1.91 17.31 -7.16
C ILE A 262 0.78 17.05 -6.17
N TYR A 263 -0.46 17.13 -6.66
CA TYR A 263 -1.67 16.91 -5.87
C TYR A 263 -1.90 15.42 -5.60
N PRO A 264 -2.42 15.03 -4.40
CA PRO A 264 -2.76 13.66 -4.07
C PRO A 264 -4.07 13.23 -4.76
N THR A 265 -3.96 12.51 -5.84
CA THR A 265 -5.08 11.89 -6.54
C THR A 265 -4.80 10.41 -6.76
N ARG A 266 -5.84 9.61 -7.02
CA ARG A 266 -5.65 8.21 -7.40
C ARG A 266 -4.75 8.08 -8.62
N PHE A 267 -4.89 8.98 -9.58
CA PHE A 267 -4.07 9.01 -10.78
C PHE A 267 -2.59 9.28 -10.46
N THR A 268 -2.29 10.33 -9.69
CA THR A 268 -0.89 10.70 -9.37
C THR A 268 -0.20 9.68 -8.46
N VAL A 269 -0.97 8.95 -7.65
CA VAL A 269 -0.47 7.77 -6.90
C VAL A 269 -0.23 6.58 -7.84
N SER A 270 -1.16 6.30 -8.77
CA SER A 270 -1.03 5.20 -9.74
C SER A 270 0.20 5.35 -10.63
N THR A 271 0.50 6.56 -11.08
CA THR A 271 1.70 6.88 -11.87
C THR A 271 2.98 6.94 -11.04
N GLU A 272 2.85 6.93 -9.70
CA GLU A 272 3.96 7.11 -8.77
C GLU A 272 4.67 8.47 -8.93
N ASP A 273 3.99 9.45 -9.50
CA ASP A 273 4.48 10.82 -9.59
C ASP A 273 4.35 11.55 -8.25
N TYR A 274 3.35 11.20 -7.45
CA TYR A 274 3.10 11.78 -6.15
C TYR A 274 4.09 11.28 -5.10
N ALA A 275 4.72 12.20 -4.37
CA ALA A 275 5.82 11.90 -3.46
C ALA A 275 5.43 10.98 -2.28
N LEU A 276 4.22 11.12 -1.74
CA LEU A 276 3.73 10.32 -0.61
C LEU A 276 2.96 9.09 -1.09
N SER A 277 3.56 8.36 -2.03
CA SER A 277 3.07 7.09 -2.54
C SER A 277 4.14 6.00 -2.40
N ARG A 278 3.68 4.76 -2.24
CA ARG A 278 4.56 3.59 -2.21
C ARG A 278 3.84 2.35 -2.72
N ARG A 279 4.62 1.38 -3.16
CA ARG A 279 4.15 0.07 -3.59
C ARG A 279 3.92 -0.85 -2.39
N LEU A 280 2.89 -1.67 -2.49
CA LEU A 280 2.60 -2.74 -1.53
C LEU A 280 2.82 -4.09 -2.19
N TYR A 281 3.42 -5.01 -1.46
CA TYR A 281 3.94 -6.27 -1.98
C TYR A 281 3.41 -7.49 -1.23
N LEU A 282 3.25 -8.59 -1.97
CA LEU A 282 3.32 -9.95 -1.44
C LEU A 282 4.60 -10.64 -1.96
N TYR A 283 5.26 -11.36 -1.09
CA TYR A 283 6.42 -12.20 -1.44
C TYR A 283 6.10 -13.65 -1.18
N THR A 284 6.33 -14.50 -2.19
CA THR A 284 6.15 -15.94 -2.11
C THR A 284 7.47 -16.65 -2.38
N PRO A 285 7.91 -17.57 -1.52
CA PRO A 285 9.06 -18.43 -1.82
C PRO A 285 8.86 -19.22 -3.12
N THR A 286 9.95 -19.58 -3.79
CA THR A 286 9.90 -20.44 -4.99
C THR A 286 9.20 -21.79 -4.67
N SER A 287 9.42 -22.30 -3.46
CA SER A 287 8.80 -23.54 -2.94
C SER A 287 7.44 -23.36 -2.31
N ALA A 288 6.84 -22.16 -2.38
CA ALA A 288 5.50 -21.92 -1.81
C ALA A 288 4.46 -22.89 -2.36
N SER A 289 3.46 -23.20 -1.54
CA SER A 289 2.33 -24.05 -1.96
C SER A 289 1.61 -23.45 -3.16
N GLN A 290 0.94 -24.30 -3.93
CA GLN A 290 0.15 -23.82 -5.07
C GLN A 290 -0.93 -22.84 -4.61
N LEU A 291 -1.57 -23.09 -3.46
CA LEU A 291 -2.56 -22.19 -2.88
C LEU A 291 -2.00 -20.78 -2.60
N ALA A 292 -0.77 -20.70 -2.05
CA ALA A 292 -0.09 -19.41 -1.82
C ALA A 292 0.22 -18.66 -3.12
N LYS A 293 0.67 -19.38 -4.16
CA LYS A 293 0.93 -18.82 -5.49
C LYS A 293 -0.36 -18.34 -6.16
N ASP A 294 -1.42 -19.12 -6.07
CA ASP A 294 -2.73 -18.78 -6.64
C ASP A 294 -3.33 -17.55 -5.94
N PHE A 295 -3.18 -17.45 -4.63
CA PHE A 295 -3.60 -16.25 -3.90
C PHE A 295 -2.83 -15.00 -4.35
N ALA A 296 -1.52 -15.07 -4.50
CA ALA A 296 -0.73 -13.95 -5.01
C ALA A 296 -1.13 -13.55 -6.45
N GLN A 297 -1.43 -14.52 -7.31
CA GLN A 297 -1.94 -14.26 -8.65
C GLN A 297 -3.34 -13.63 -8.64
N PHE A 298 -4.21 -14.10 -7.76
CA PHE A 298 -5.53 -13.49 -7.55
C PHE A 298 -5.41 -12.01 -7.14
N ALA A 299 -4.51 -11.69 -6.20
CA ALA A 299 -4.31 -10.33 -5.71
C ALA A 299 -3.91 -9.34 -6.82
N ILE A 300 -3.16 -9.78 -7.83
CA ILE A 300 -2.73 -8.96 -8.97
C ILE A 300 -3.67 -9.02 -10.18
N SER A 301 -4.68 -9.89 -10.16
CA SER A 301 -5.68 -10.02 -11.21
C SER A 301 -6.59 -8.78 -11.28
N GLU A 302 -7.30 -8.61 -12.38
CA GLU A 302 -8.28 -7.53 -12.54
C GLU A 302 -9.31 -7.51 -11.41
N GLN A 303 -9.84 -8.68 -11.04
CA GLN A 303 -10.79 -8.84 -9.94
C GLN A 303 -10.16 -8.50 -8.58
N GLY A 304 -8.95 -8.96 -8.31
CA GLY A 304 -8.23 -8.59 -7.09
C GLY A 304 -7.99 -7.09 -7.01
N GLN A 305 -7.69 -6.45 -8.13
CA GLN A 305 -7.46 -5.01 -8.21
C GLN A 305 -8.75 -4.19 -8.02
N GLU A 306 -9.92 -4.69 -8.42
CA GLU A 306 -11.22 -4.07 -8.09
C GLU A 306 -11.45 -4.06 -6.57
N LEU A 307 -11.07 -5.13 -5.88
CA LEU A 307 -11.15 -5.21 -4.41
C LEU A 307 -10.18 -4.25 -3.72
N VAL A 308 -9.00 -4.04 -4.29
CA VAL A 308 -8.04 -3.05 -3.76
C VAL A 308 -8.68 -1.68 -3.60
N GLU A 309 -9.44 -1.22 -4.59
CA GLU A 309 -10.11 0.08 -4.54
C GLU A 309 -11.13 0.20 -3.40
N GLN A 310 -11.80 -0.88 -3.05
CA GLN A 310 -12.77 -0.90 -1.96
C GLN A 310 -12.12 -0.70 -0.58
N THR A 311 -10.82 -0.94 -0.46
CA THR A 311 -10.07 -0.77 0.79
C THR A 311 -9.53 0.65 1.00
N GLY A 312 -9.69 1.53 0.02
CA GLY A 312 -9.11 2.89 0.04
C GLY A 312 -7.69 2.98 -0.47
N LEU A 313 -7.08 1.86 -0.86
CA LEU A 313 -5.80 1.82 -1.56
C LEU A 313 -6.00 2.03 -3.08
N VAL A 314 -4.90 2.23 -3.79
CA VAL A 314 -4.95 2.53 -5.22
C VAL A 314 -4.64 1.27 -6.03
N SER A 315 -5.56 0.93 -6.92
CA SER A 315 -5.49 -0.19 -7.84
C SER A 315 -4.52 0.08 -8.99
N GLN A 316 -4.00 -0.99 -9.58
CA GLN A 316 -3.18 -0.97 -10.79
C GLN A 316 -4.00 -1.16 -12.08
N ASN A 317 -5.33 -1.23 -11.99
CA ASN A 317 -6.20 -1.20 -13.16
C ASN A 317 -6.04 0.14 -13.88
N ILE A 318 -5.90 0.09 -15.22
CA ILE A 318 -5.60 1.27 -16.02
C ILE A 318 -6.80 2.20 -16.09
N ARG A 319 -6.55 3.49 -15.81
CA ARG A 319 -7.50 4.59 -15.92
C ARG A 319 -7.02 5.59 -16.94
N ILE A 320 -7.96 6.29 -17.54
CA ILE A 320 -7.70 7.39 -18.47
C ILE A 320 -7.92 8.70 -17.70
N GLU A 321 -6.96 9.61 -17.80
CA GLU A 321 -7.05 10.93 -17.17
C GLU A 321 -6.74 12.03 -18.16
N LYS A 322 -7.54 13.10 -18.15
CA LYS A 322 -7.23 14.32 -18.87
C LYS A 322 -6.21 15.11 -18.05
N VAL A 323 -5.05 15.34 -18.62
CA VAL A 323 -3.98 16.13 -18.01
C VAL A 323 -3.96 17.51 -18.67
N PHE A 324 -3.78 18.55 -17.85
CA PHE A 324 -3.69 19.91 -18.34
C PHE A 324 -2.25 20.26 -18.72
N PRO A 325 -2.04 21.20 -19.65
CA PRO A 325 -0.72 21.72 -19.95
C PRO A 325 0.00 22.22 -18.71
N ILE A 326 1.31 21.98 -18.64
CA ILE A 326 2.17 22.39 -17.53
C ILE A 326 2.94 23.63 -17.96
N GLU A 327 2.90 24.67 -17.15
CA GLU A 327 3.71 25.88 -17.38
C GLU A 327 5.21 25.53 -17.36
N GLY A 328 5.95 26.03 -18.36
CA GLY A 328 7.38 25.73 -18.52
C GLY A 328 7.72 24.37 -19.11
N ALA A 329 6.74 23.51 -19.37
CA ALA A 329 6.97 22.25 -20.08
C ALA A 329 7.26 22.48 -21.58
N PRO A 330 7.99 21.57 -22.25
CA PRO A 330 8.20 21.62 -23.70
C PRO A 330 6.88 21.74 -24.46
N ALA A 331 6.87 22.51 -25.55
CA ALA A 331 5.66 22.75 -26.36
C ALA A 331 5.05 21.45 -26.88
N SER A 332 5.89 20.48 -27.31
CA SER A 332 5.44 19.16 -27.76
C SER A 332 4.74 18.37 -26.66
N TYR A 333 5.24 18.41 -25.42
CA TYR A 333 4.57 17.80 -24.27
C TYR A 333 3.17 18.37 -24.05
N ASN A 334 3.08 19.72 -24.02
CA ASN A 334 1.82 20.40 -23.83
C ASN A 334 0.83 20.20 -25.00
N GLN A 335 1.32 20.00 -26.22
CA GLN A 335 0.48 19.66 -27.36
C GLN A 335 -0.21 18.30 -27.15
N TYR A 336 0.50 17.29 -26.66
CA TYR A 336 -0.11 16.00 -26.32
C TYR A 336 -1.06 16.13 -25.11
N ALA A 337 -0.75 16.95 -24.13
CA ALA A 337 -1.64 17.23 -23.00
C ALA A 337 -2.98 17.85 -23.45
N GLN A 338 -2.96 18.67 -24.51
CA GLN A 338 -4.18 19.26 -25.09
C GLN A 338 -4.99 18.24 -25.91
N SER A 339 -4.34 17.43 -26.75
CA SER A 339 -4.98 16.56 -27.72
C SER A 339 -5.23 15.14 -27.23
N GLY A 340 -4.51 14.68 -26.19
CA GLY A 340 -4.55 13.33 -25.67
C GLY A 340 -5.03 13.21 -24.24
N GLN A 341 -4.96 11.99 -23.74
CA GLN A 341 -5.25 11.62 -22.37
C GLN A 341 -4.11 10.74 -21.86
N ARG A 342 -3.72 10.91 -20.61
CA ARG A 342 -2.67 10.09 -20.00
C ARG A 342 -3.28 8.84 -19.35
N LEU A 343 -2.58 7.71 -19.44
CA LEU A 343 -2.93 6.50 -18.73
C LEU A 343 -2.29 6.45 -17.35
N SER A 344 -2.95 5.80 -16.42
CA SER A 344 -2.59 5.77 -14.99
C SER A 344 -1.43 4.83 -14.66
N LEU A 345 -0.40 4.80 -15.50
CA LEU A 345 0.81 4.01 -15.29
C LEU A 345 2.04 4.74 -15.83
N ASN A 346 3.19 4.44 -15.24
CA ASN A 346 4.51 4.72 -15.79
C ASN A 346 5.30 3.43 -15.86
N PHE A 347 5.96 3.18 -16.97
CA PHE A 347 6.95 2.11 -17.03
C PHE A 347 8.23 2.55 -16.33
N ARG A 348 8.75 1.68 -15.46
CA ARG A 348 10.00 1.87 -14.77
C ARG A 348 10.95 0.71 -15.08
N PHE A 349 12.24 0.96 -14.89
CA PHE A 349 13.30 0.07 -15.32
C PHE A 349 14.18 -0.31 -14.13
N ASN A 350 14.74 -1.51 -14.15
CA ASN A 350 15.72 -1.93 -13.18
C ASN A 350 16.96 -1.02 -13.25
N TYR A 351 17.64 -0.88 -12.13
CA TYR A 351 18.82 -0.02 -12.05
C TYR A 351 19.89 -0.45 -13.07
N GLY A 352 20.36 0.50 -13.87
CA GLY A 352 21.40 0.27 -14.89
C GLY A 352 21.00 -0.55 -16.11
N GLU A 353 19.72 -0.98 -16.19
CA GLU A 353 19.21 -1.85 -17.25
C GLU A 353 18.15 -1.13 -18.10
N ASN A 354 17.91 -1.70 -19.28
CA ASN A 354 16.76 -1.31 -20.13
C ASN A 354 15.55 -2.25 -19.94
N ASP A 355 15.66 -3.19 -19.01
CA ASP A 355 14.60 -4.11 -18.66
C ASP A 355 13.59 -3.46 -17.72
N LEU A 356 12.31 -3.72 -17.97
CA LEU A 356 11.23 -3.31 -17.08
C LEU A 356 11.38 -3.97 -15.71
N ASP A 357 11.03 -3.23 -14.66
CA ASP A 357 10.86 -3.81 -13.33
C ASP A 357 9.64 -4.75 -13.30
N ASN A 358 9.43 -5.47 -12.20
CA ASN A 358 8.35 -6.46 -12.12
C ASN A 358 6.95 -5.84 -12.30
N LYS A 359 6.73 -4.63 -11.78
CA LYS A 359 5.49 -3.91 -12.01
C LYS A 359 5.33 -3.55 -13.48
N GLY A 360 6.36 -3.02 -14.11
CA GLY A 360 6.36 -2.66 -15.53
C GLY A 360 6.04 -3.85 -16.44
N LYS A 361 6.59 -5.03 -16.16
CA LYS A 361 6.28 -6.26 -16.90
C LYS A 361 4.80 -6.63 -16.80
N ARG A 362 4.21 -6.49 -15.63
CA ARG A 362 2.77 -6.77 -15.43
C ARG A 362 1.88 -5.65 -15.98
N ASP A 363 2.31 -4.41 -15.87
CA ASP A 363 1.61 -3.27 -16.49
C ASP A 363 1.59 -3.37 -18.02
N LEU A 364 2.62 -3.92 -18.63
CA LEU A 364 2.64 -4.20 -20.07
C LEU A 364 1.50 -5.13 -20.46
N GLU A 365 1.28 -6.22 -19.73
CA GLU A 365 0.15 -7.13 -19.97
C GLU A 365 -1.21 -6.46 -19.74
N ARG A 366 -1.31 -5.59 -18.70
CA ARG A 366 -2.52 -4.78 -18.45
C ARG A 366 -2.79 -3.82 -19.60
N LEU A 367 -1.75 -3.16 -20.11
CA LEU A 367 -1.85 -2.22 -21.22
C LEU A 367 -2.29 -2.90 -22.51
N ILE A 368 -1.76 -4.08 -22.80
CA ILE A 368 -2.17 -4.86 -23.97
C ILE A 368 -3.67 -5.17 -23.90
N ARG A 369 -4.15 -5.73 -22.80
CA ARG A 369 -5.60 -6.01 -22.62
C ARG A 369 -6.46 -4.74 -22.70
N PHE A 370 -5.99 -3.65 -22.12
CA PHE A 370 -6.66 -2.35 -22.18
C PHE A 370 -6.79 -1.86 -23.63
N MET A 371 -5.72 -1.97 -24.43
CA MET A 371 -5.71 -1.54 -25.84
C MET A 371 -6.56 -2.45 -26.74
N GLU A 372 -6.65 -3.74 -26.47
CA GLU A 372 -7.57 -4.65 -27.15
C GLU A 372 -9.03 -4.20 -26.98
N GLN A 373 -9.39 -3.68 -25.82
CA GLN A 373 -10.71 -3.09 -25.54
C GLN A 373 -10.88 -1.67 -26.10
N ASN A 374 -9.78 -1.01 -26.49
CA ASN A 374 -9.75 0.35 -27.03
C ASN A 374 -9.10 0.40 -28.42
N SER A 375 -9.43 -0.53 -29.30
CA SER A 375 -8.76 -0.80 -30.58
C SER A 375 -8.74 0.36 -31.58
N GLY A 376 -9.62 1.36 -31.41
CA GLY A 376 -9.64 2.58 -32.23
C GLY A 376 -8.64 3.67 -31.82
N ARG A 377 -7.91 3.47 -30.75
CA ARG A 377 -7.00 4.45 -30.15
C ARG A 377 -5.54 4.05 -30.38
N ARG A 378 -4.64 5.03 -30.29
CA ARG A 378 -3.19 4.84 -30.45
C ARG A 378 -2.45 5.37 -29.26
N LEU A 379 -1.25 4.84 -29.02
CA LEU A 379 -0.39 5.24 -27.92
C LEU A 379 0.70 6.20 -28.37
N VAL A 380 1.04 7.15 -27.48
CA VAL A 380 2.28 7.91 -27.53
C VAL A 380 3.06 7.59 -26.26
N LEU A 381 4.35 7.27 -26.41
CA LEU A 381 5.25 6.95 -25.32
C LEU A 381 6.24 8.11 -25.13
N MET A 382 6.39 8.58 -23.90
CA MET A 382 7.27 9.68 -23.55
C MET A 382 8.31 9.23 -22.52
N GLY A 383 9.57 9.21 -22.92
CA GLY A 383 10.71 8.81 -22.08
C GLY A 383 11.30 9.96 -21.31
N PHE A 384 11.63 9.70 -20.04
CA PHE A 384 12.30 10.60 -19.11
C PHE A 384 13.49 9.92 -18.44
N SER A 385 14.48 10.71 -18.03
CA SER A 385 15.65 10.26 -17.29
C SER A 385 15.81 11.03 -15.97
N ASP A 386 16.74 10.60 -15.14
CA ASP A 386 17.27 11.44 -14.06
C ASP A 386 18.29 12.43 -14.62
N SER A 387 18.80 13.32 -13.76
CA SER A 387 19.74 14.39 -14.13
C SER A 387 21.22 14.01 -13.98
N VAL A 388 21.54 12.74 -13.72
CA VAL A 388 22.92 12.29 -13.57
C VAL A 388 23.56 12.05 -14.93
N GLY A 389 24.64 12.77 -15.23
CA GLY A 389 25.40 12.65 -16.48
C GLY A 389 25.13 13.79 -17.46
N ALA A 390 25.49 13.57 -18.72
CA ALA A 390 25.34 14.59 -19.77
C ALA A 390 23.90 14.62 -20.30
N VAL A 391 23.33 15.81 -20.47
CA VAL A 391 21.96 16.04 -20.96
C VAL A 391 21.66 15.26 -22.24
N ALA A 392 22.56 15.27 -23.22
CA ALA A 392 22.38 14.55 -24.48
C ALA A 392 22.32 13.02 -24.29
N LYS A 393 23.14 12.48 -23.39
CA LYS A 393 23.12 11.04 -23.06
C LYS A 393 21.84 10.65 -22.32
N ASN A 394 21.36 11.53 -21.45
CA ASN A 394 20.11 11.34 -20.72
C ASN A 394 18.91 11.31 -21.67
N ALA A 395 18.89 12.21 -22.66
CA ALA A 395 17.86 12.21 -23.70
C ALA A 395 17.89 10.94 -24.54
N GLU A 396 19.09 10.47 -24.93
CA GLU A 396 19.25 9.21 -25.70
C GLU A 396 18.81 7.99 -24.88
N LEU A 397 19.15 7.92 -23.60
CA LEU A 397 18.76 6.83 -22.71
C LEU A 397 17.22 6.80 -22.49
N ALA A 398 16.62 7.96 -22.30
CA ALA A 398 15.16 8.09 -22.19
C ALA A 398 14.47 7.60 -23.47
N LEU A 399 14.98 7.98 -24.65
CA LEU A 399 14.46 7.51 -25.94
C LEU A 399 14.61 5.98 -26.10
N ARG A 400 15.75 5.43 -25.73
CA ARG A 400 16.02 3.98 -25.81
C ARG A 400 15.03 3.17 -24.97
N ARG A 401 14.73 3.65 -23.76
CA ARG A 401 13.76 3.02 -22.84
C ARG A 401 12.34 3.07 -23.43
N ALA A 402 11.92 4.22 -23.93
CA ALA A 402 10.61 4.36 -24.56
C ALA A 402 10.48 3.47 -25.79
N LYS A 403 11.53 3.37 -26.62
CA LYS A 403 11.57 2.45 -27.77
C LYS A 403 11.59 0.96 -27.37
N ALA A 404 12.14 0.62 -26.21
CA ALA A 404 12.05 -0.75 -25.70
C ALA A 404 10.59 -1.14 -25.43
N VAL A 405 9.82 -0.25 -24.78
CA VAL A 405 8.39 -0.44 -24.56
C VAL A 405 7.62 -0.50 -25.91
N GLU A 406 7.94 0.40 -26.85
CA GLU A 406 7.34 0.39 -28.18
C GLU A 406 7.50 -0.98 -28.88
N ARG A 407 8.71 -1.53 -28.88
CA ARG A 407 8.96 -2.84 -29.52
C ARG A 407 8.11 -3.96 -28.92
N GLU A 408 7.96 -3.99 -27.61
CA GLU A 408 7.11 -4.97 -26.93
C GLU A 408 5.64 -4.82 -27.32
N LEU A 409 5.12 -3.60 -27.39
CA LEU A 409 3.75 -3.31 -27.78
C LEU A 409 3.48 -3.65 -29.25
N VAL A 410 4.35 -3.19 -30.15
CA VAL A 410 4.21 -3.42 -31.61
C VAL A 410 4.31 -4.90 -31.95
N SER A 411 5.19 -5.65 -31.28
CA SER A 411 5.32 -7.11 -31.47
C SER A 411 4.05 -7.88 -31.11
N ARG A 412 3.18 -7.26 -30.33
CA ARG A 412 1.86 -7.82 -29.93
C ARG A 412 0.68 -7.15 -30.64
N GLY A 413 0.95 -6.40 -31.69
CA GLY A 413 -0.07 -5.78 -32.53
C GLY A 413 -0.70 -4.51 -31.95
N ILE A 414 -0.11 -3.91 -30.91
CA ILE A 414 -0.61 -2.65 -30.33
C ILE A 414 0.04 -1.46 -31.06
N PRO A 415 -0.74 -0.58 -31.70
CA PRO A 415 -0.19 0.53 -32.48
C PRO A 415 0.36 1.63 -31.59
N VAL A 416 1.59 2.06 -31.86
CA VAL A 416 2.25 3.22 -31.25
C VAL A 416 2.37 4.31 -32.29
N LEU A 417 1.79 5.48 -32.02
CA LEU A 417 1.78 6.63 -32.93
C LEU A 417 3.12 7.34 -32.96
N ALA A 418 3.70 7.57 -31.78
CA ALA A 418 4.95 8.29 -31.63
C ALA A 418 5.69 7.88 -30.36
N VAL A 419 7.01 8.04 -30.37
CA VAL A 419 7.89 7.92 -29.22
C VAL A 419 8.67 9.21 -29.08
N GLU A 420 8.55 9.86 -27.93
CA GLU A 420 9.19 11.12 -27.60
C GLU A 420 10.21 10.94 -26.46
N SER A 421 11.21 11.80 -26.44
CA SER A 421 12.15 11.87 -25.32
C SER A 421 12.26 13.29 -24.81
N PHE A 422 12.09 13.44 -23.51
CA PHE A 422 12.25 14.71 -22.79
C PHE A 422 13.50 14.73 -21.89
N GLY A 423 14.29 13.64 -21.87
CA GLY A 423 15.50 13.55 -21.06
C GLY A 423 15.22 13.82 -19.60
N GLU A 424 15.99 14.71 -19.00
CA GLU A 424 15.90 15.07 -17.57
C GLU A 424 14.87 16.15 -17.25
N LEU A 425 14.10 16.59 -18.25
CA LEU A 425 13.05 17.59 -18.06
C LEU A 425 11.87 17.03 -17.26
N LEU A 426 11.10 17.91 -16.64
CA LEU A 426 9.90 17.59 -15.86
C LEU A 426 10.15 16.51 -14.78
N PRO A 427 11.12 16.71 -13.87
CA PRO A 427 11.37 15.76 -12.80
C PRO A 427 10.16 15.69 -11.84
N VAL A 428 9.76 14.48 -11.47
CA VAL A 428 8.68 14.23 -10.50
C VAL A 428 9.23 14.00 -9.09
N ALA A 429 10.54 13.79 -8.97
CA ALA A 429 11.22 13.49 -7.72
C ALA A 429 12.59 14.17 -7.66
N ASN A 430 13.16 14.21 -6.44
CA ASN A 430 14.49 14.73 -6.20
C ASN A 430 15.56 13.84 -6.85
N ASN A 431 16.51 14.43 -7.56
CA ASN A 431 17.65 13.72 -8.18
C ASN A 431 18.82 13.43 -7.21
N ASP A 432 18.77 13.94 -5.98
CA ASP A 432 19.84 13.76 -5.00
C ASP A 432 19.84 12.35 -4.37
N THR A 433 18.74 11.63 -4.47
CA THR A 433 18.59 10.28 -3.93
C THR A 433 18.39 9.24 -5.03
N ASP A 434 18.84 7.99 -4.77
CA ASP A 434 18.62 6.88 -5.71
C ASP A 434 17.12 6.62 -5.95
N ALA A 435 16.32 6.66 -4.90
CA ALA A 435 14.87 6.48 -5.00
C ALA A 435 14.20 7.58 -5.82
N GLY A 436 14.63 8.84 -5.67
CA GLY A 436 14.11 9.95 -6.48
C GLY A 436 14.51 9.83 -7.94
N ARG A 437 15.77 9.49 -8.21
CA ARG A 437 16.26 9.22 -9.58
C ARG A 437 15.50 8.07 -10.24
N GLU A 438 15.23 7.00 -9.50
CA GLU A 438 14.43 5.88 -10.00
C GLU A 438 13.02 6.34 -10.44
N ARG A 439 12.39 7.21 -9.69
CA ARG A 439 11.07 7.79 -10.05
C ARG A 439 11.14 8.71 -11.26
N ASN A 440 12.25 9.42 -11.47
CA ASN A 440 12.44 10.25 -12.66
C ASN A 440 12.69 9.44 -13.93
N ARG A 441 13.33 8.27 -13.82
CA ARG A 441 13.53 7.33 -14.94
C ARG A 441 12.23 6.59 -15.27
N ARG A 442 11.39 7.18 -16.13
CA ARG A 442 10.06 6.68 -16.44
C ARG A 442 9.73 6.78 -17.93
N VAL A 443 8.78 5.98 -18.36
CA VAL A 443 8.08 6.15 -19.63
C VAL A 443 6.61 6.36 -19.35
N GLU A 444 6.11 7.55 -19.68
CA GLU A 444 4.69 7.90 -19.60
C GLU A 444 3.95 7.35 -20.81
N VAL A 445 2.71 6.95 -20.61
CA VAL A 445 1.84 6.37 -21.64
C VAL A 445 0.64 7.28 -21.88
N TRP A 446 0.48 7.70 -23.14
CA TRP A 446 -0.57 8.62 -23.55
C TRP A 446 -1.45 7.99 -24.62
N LEU A 447 -2.75 8.28 -24.55
CA LEU A 447 -3.78 7.76 -25.45
C LEU A 447 -4.28 8.89 -26.35
N ILE A 448 -4.20 8.67 -27.66
CA ILE A 448 -4.61 9.64 -28.68
C ILE A 448 -5.80 9.08 -29.48
#